data_8f0c652d357e5b308f7b3b9be7fad034
#
_entry.id   8f0c652d357e5b308f7b3b9be7fad034
#
_cell.length_a   1.000
_cell.length_b   1.000
_cell.length_c   1.000
_cell.angle_alpha   90.00
_cell.angle_beta   90.00
_cell.angle_gamma   90.00
#
_symmetry.space_group_name_H-M   'P 1'
#
loop_
_entity.id
_entity.type
_entity.pdbx_description
1 polymer ?
#
loop_
_entity_poly.entity_id
_entity_poly.type
_entity_poly.pdbx_seq_one_letter_code
_entity_poly.pdbx_strand_id
1 'polypeptide(L)'
;MSDKDDQRKLEGKTLWEPSSARKNSTNLFHYQHWLSRKHGLNFDTYQELWQWSVSEVPQFWESVWDYFQINSLNGYSDILKYGSAGKRLEGAKWFIGAELNYAQHALRLKDEKIAVIGVHESGSKVEWTRNELFIKTSEIAAGLRDMGVRRGDSVVAYMPNIPEAVAAALAVASIGAFWSSCPPEFGTRSVIDRFQQLSPKVLLAVDGYQYGGKSFSSCEAIGQIQDELPSLENTIVLPYLDKNLQLIPRNWKNMQSTLLWPQMLKTDRDLIFEQVPFDHPLCVVYSSGTTGSPKAIVHGHGGALLEHFKLLSLHMNLGENDRFFWFSTTGWIMWNILMSGLLVGASIVLYDGNPGYPDMKALWQMADDTQLTCLGVSAPYIQSCLKAGLEPGKDFDLDNLKTIGSTGAPLSPEGFEWVYDKVKADLLLASVSGGTDVLTAFLGGGPTLPVVAGELQCRCLGCKVESFNESGLPVT
;
A
#
# COMPACT_ATOMS: atom_id res chain seq x y z
N MET A 1 -12.82 18.90 33.82
CA MET A 1 -11.79 18.22 34.64
C MET A 1 -11.91 16.70 34.57
N SER A 2 -13.07 16.11 34.21
CA SER A 2 -13.26 14.64 34.16
C SER A 2 -12.54 13.92 32.98
N ASP A 3 -12.57 14.48 31.79
CA ASP A 3 -12.01 13.78 30.59
C ASP A 3 -10.49 13.58 30.61
N LYS A 4 -9.72 14.55 31.14
CA LYS A 4 -8.25 14.40 31.23
C LYS A 4 -7.79 13.43 32.33
N ASP A 5 -8.59 13.25 33.38
CA ASP A 5 -8.26 12.30 34.44
C ASP A 5 -8.61 10.86 34.06
N ASP A 6 -9.61 10.64 33.20
CA ASP A 6 -9.95 9.32 32.67
C ASP A 6 -8.97 8.90 31.55
N GLN A 7 -8.51 9.82 30.71
CA GLN A 7 -7.44 9.56 29.73
C GLN A 7 -6.16 9.04 30.38
N ARG A 8 -5.72 9.68 31.48
CA ARG A 8 -4.53 9.25 32.24
C ARG A 8 -4.66 7.89 32.90
N LYS A 9 -5.90 7.40 33.14
CA LYS A 9 -6.14 6.06 33.72
C LYS A 9 -6.07 4.94 32.67
N LEU A 10 -6.27 5.25 31.39
CA LEU A 10 -6.25 4.27 30.28
C LEU A 10 -4.85 4.12 29.69
N GLU A 11 -4.08 5.21 29.60
CA GLU A 11 -2.73 5.21 29.05
C GLU A 11 -1.83 4.21 29.80
N GLY A 12 -1.13 3.35 29.05
CA GLY A 12 -0.30 2.28 29.61
C GLY A 12 -1.04 1.02 30.05
N LYS A 13 -2.39 0.96 29.91
CA LYS A 13 -3.15 -0.25 30.23
C LYS A 13 -3.04 -1.27 29.10
N THR A 14 -2.70 -2.53 29.42
CA THR A 14 -2.80 -3.64 28.50
C THR A 14 -4.26 -3.94 28.18
N LEU A 15 -4.64 -3.83 26.92
CA LEU A 15 -6.02 -4.05 26.44
C LEU A 15 -6.18 -5.43 25.79
N TRP A 16 -5.11 -5.98 25.24
CA TRP A 16 -5.13 -7.28 24.58
C TRP A 16 -3.79 -7.96 24.70
N GLU A 17 -3.81 -9.28 24.82
CA GLU A 17 -2.64 -10.12 24.82
C GLU A 17 -2.90 -11.37 23.96
N PRO A 18 -2.03 -11.69 22.97
CA PRO A 18 -2.23 -12.88 22.15
C PRO A 18 -2.02 -14.16 22.96
N SER A 19 -2.96 -15.09 22.84
CA SER A 19 -2.83 -16.42 23.42
C SER A 19 -1.60 -17.16 22.87
N SER A 20 -1.10 -18.15 23.59
CA SER A 20 0.02 -18.98 23.10
C SER A 20 -0.30 -19.66 21.77
N ALA A 21 -1.55 -20.10 21.57
CA ALA A 21 -1.99 -20.68 20.30
C ALA A 21 -1.90 -19.66 19.17
N ARG A 22 -2.35 -18.39 19.42
CA ARG A 22 -2.26 -17.32 18.44
C ARG A 22 -0.81 -16.93 18.13
N LYS A 23 0.05 -16.79 19.15
CA LYS A 23 1.48 -16.52 18.97
C LYS A 23 2.12 -17.56 18.03
N ASN A 24 1.88 -18.83 18.30
CA ASN A 24 2.47 -19.95 17.54
C ASN A 24 1.92 -20.09 16.09
N SER A 25 0.81 -19.45 15.76
CA SER A 25 0.25 -19.44 14.41
C SER A 25 0.64 -18.22 13.57
N THR A 26 1.44 -17.31 14.12
CA THR A 26 1.84 -16.10 13.42
C THR A 26 2.95 -16.33 12.39
N ASN A 27 2.95 -15.56 11.32
CA ASN A 27 4.05 -15.55 10.34
C ASN A 27 5.38 -15.19 10.97
N LEU A 28 5.37 -14.30 11.97
CA LEU A 28 6.58 -13.93 12.72
C LEU A 28 7.17 -15.14 13.48
N PHE A 29 6.32 -15.94 14.12
CA PHE A 29 6.76 -17.17 14.80
C PHE A 29 7.34 -18.19 13.79
N HIS A 30 6.68 -18.36 12.64
CA HIS A 30 7.19 -19.23 11.59
C HIS A 30 8.54 -18.75 11.03
N TYR A 31 8.72 -17.43 10.87
CA TYR A 31 9.99 -16.85 10.47
C TYR A 31 11.09 -17.09 11.51
N GLN A 32 10.82 -16.90 12.81
CA GLN A 32 11.77 -17.21 13.89
C GLN A 32 12.17 -18.69 13.89
N HIS A 33 11.21 -19.60 13.73
CA HIS A 33 11.50 -21.03 13.61
C HIS A 33 12.33 -21.39 12.37
N TRP A 34 12.08 -20.69 11.25
CA TRP A 34 12.88 -20.87 10.04
C TRP A 34 14.31 -20.37 10.25
N LEU A 35 14.51 -19.22 10.90
CA LEU A 35 15.84 -18.71 11.28
C LEU A 35 16.60 -19.71 12.16
N SER A 36 15.92 -20.27 13.15
CA SER A 36 16.52 -21.30 14.02
C SER A 36 16.99 -22.51 13.23
N ARG A 37 16.15 -23.06 12.36
CA ARG A 37 16.47 -24.27 11.59
C ARG A 37 17.51 -24.04 10.50
N LYS A 38 17.47 -22.90 9.81
CA LYS A 38 18.34 -22.64 8.66
C LYS A 38 19.68 -22.02 9.06
N HIS A 39 19.67 -21.13 10.05
CA HIS A 39 20.84 -20.32 10.42
C HIS A 39 21.33 -20.58 11.87
N GLY A 40 20.64 -21.43 12.65
CA GLY A 40 20.97 -21.66 14.06
C GLY A 40 20.71 -20.47 14.98
N LEU A 41 19.94 -19.46 14.51
CA LEU A 41 19.64 -18.25 15.25
C LEU A 41 18.38 -18.45 16.09
N ASN A 42 18.50 -18.26 17.41
CA ASN A 42 17.40 -18.39 18.36
C ASN A 42 17.21 -17.08 19.08
N PHE A 43 15.96 -16.65 19.22
CA PHE A 43 15.58 -15.42 19.89
C PHE A 43 14.43 -15.73 20.85
N ASP A 44 14.65 -15.46 22.14
CA ASP A 44 13.65 -15.70 23.19
C ASP A 44 12.58 -14.61 23.20
N THR A 45 12.95 -13.40 22.75
CA THR A 45 12.08 -12.22 22.74
C THR A 45 12.05 -11.54 21.38
N TYR A 46 10.98 -10.78 21.13
CA TYR A 46 10.92 -9.89 19.96
C TYR A 46 12.04 -8.84 19.97
N GLN A 47 12.40 -8.35 21.15
CA GLN A 47 13.47 -7.35 21.29
C GLN A 47 14.83 -7.88 20.84
N GLU A 48 15.15 -9.13 21.11
CA GLU A 48 16.39 -9.77 20.63
C GLU A 48 16.39 -9.93 19.12
N LEU A 49 15.28 -10.38 18.54
CA LEU A 49 15.12 -10.46 17.10
C LEU A 49 15.24 -9.08 16.43
N TRP A 50 14.58 -8.06 16.99
CA TRP A 50 14.71 -6.69 16.49
C TRP A 50 16.16 -6.19 16.62
N GLN A 51 16.80 -6.39 17.76
CA GLN A 51 18.19 -5.96 17.96
C GLN A 51 19.11 -6.59 16.92
N TRP A 52 18.98 -7.88 16.66
CA TRP A 52 19.71 -8.56 15.60
C TRP A 52 19.43 -7.95 14.22
N SER A 53 18.18 -7.67 13.91
CA SER A 53 17.79 -7.12 12.61
C SER A 53 18.38 -5.74 12.30
N VAL A 54 18.79 -4.97 13.32
CA VAL A 54 19.38 -3.64 13.17
C VAL A 54 20.89 -3.60 13.43
N SER A 55 21.46 -4.62 14.02
CA SER A 55 22.94 -4.75 14.18
C SER A 55 23.56 -5.59 13.06
N GLU A 56 22.91 -6.65 12.61
CA GLU A 56 23.38 -7.56 11.55
C GLU A 56 22.57 -7.31 10.25
N VAL A 57 22.56 -6.05 9.81
CA VAL A 57 21.70 -5.55 8.73
C VAL A 57 21.81 -6.38 7.43
N PRO A 58 23.01 -6.73 6.92
CA PRO A 58 23.10 -7.58 5.72
C PRO A 58 22.46 -8.95 5.92
N GLN A 59 22.75 -9.63 7.03
CA GLN A 59 22.25 -10.97 7.33
C GLN A 59 20.72 -10.97 7.52
N PHE A 60 20.19 -9.92 8.16
CA PHE A 60 18.75 -9.77 8.30
C PHE A 60 18.05 -9.67 6.93
N TRP A 61 18.51 -8.79 6.05
CA TRP A 61 17.88 -8.61 4.75
C TRP A 61 18.09 -9.80 3.81
N GLU A 62 19.23 -10.49 3.92
CA GLU A 62 19.44 -11.79 3.24
C GLU A 62 18.43 -12.82 3.72
N SER A 63 18.19 -12.89 5.03
CA SER A 63 17.20 -13.83 5.58
C SER A 63 15.78 -13.53 5.13
N VAL A 64 15.41 -12.25 4.97
CA VAL A 64 14.10 -11.84 4.39
C VAL A 64 14.02 -12.27 2.92
N TRP A 65 15.07 -12.02 2.14
CA TRP A 65 15.17 -12.45 0.74
C TRP A 65 14.96 -13.96 0.61
N ASP A 66 15.65 -14.74 1.40
CA ASP A 66 15.60 -16.20 1.38
C ASP A 66 14.26 -16.75 1.88
N TYR A 67 13.75 -16.22 2.98
CA TYR A 67 12.48 -16.67 3.58
C TYR A 67 11.31 -16.48 2.62
N PHE A 68 11.24 -15.34 1.95
CA PHE A 68 10.19 -15.05 0.98
C PHE A 68 10.52 -15.55 -0.44
N GLN A 69 11.65 -16.23 -0.63
CA GLN A 69 12.04 -16.84 -1.90
C GLN A 69 12.02 -15.83 -3.04
N ILE A 70 12.70 -14.70 -2.86
CA ILE A 70 12.73 -13.65 -3.86
C ILE A 70 13.37 -14.17 -5.15
N ASN A 71 12.59 -14.11 -6.23
CA ASN A 71 13.06 -14.52 -7.55
C ASN A 71 13.86 -13.40 -8.20
N SER A 72 15.06 -13.71 -8.64
CA SER A 72 15.98 -12.81 -9.34
C SER A 72 16.65 -13.56 -10.50
N LEU A 73 16.84 -12.88 -11.63
CA LEU A 73 17.43 -13.50 -12.83
C LEU A 73 18.86 -13.99 -12.57
N ASN A 74 19.69 -13.17 -11.91
CA ASN A 74 21.14 -13.41 -11.79
C ASN A 74 21.63 -13.59 -10.35
N GLY A 75 20.74 -13.66 -9.36
CA GLY A 75 21.15 -13.62 -7.95
C GLY A 75 21.84 -12.27 -7.60
N TYR A 76 22.67 -12.26 -6.59
CA TYR A 76 23.45 -11.07 -6.18
C TYR A 76 24.89 -11.48 -5.81
N SER A 77 25.83 -10.56 -6.02
CA SER A 77 27.24 -10.76 -5.64
C SER A 77 27.56 -10.27 -4.22
N ASP A 78 26.79 -9.31 -3.73
CA ASP A 78 26.96 -8.73 -2.40
C ASP A 78 25.60 -8.16 -1.92
N ILE A 79 25.33 -8.21 -0.61
CA ILE A 79 24.03 -7.79 -0.07
C ILE A 79 23.99 -6.28 0.15
N LEU A 80 25.06 -5.72 0.68
CA LEU A 80 25.13 -4.30 1.05
C LEU A 80 26.53 -3.76 0.84
N LYS A 81 26.64 -2.74 0.00
CA LYS A 81 27.82 -1.91 -0.12
C LYS A 81 27.49 -0.51 0.37
N TYR A 82 28.13 -0.12 1.48
CA TYR A 82 27.94 1.21 2.04
C TYR A 82 28.45 2.31 1.09
N GLY A 83 27.85 3.51 1.19
CA GLY A 83 28.32 4.69 0.45
C GLY A 83 29.74 5.13 0.85
N SER A 84 30.32 6.04 0.10
CA SER A 84 31.73 6.46 0.19
C SER A 84 32.15 7.12 1.52
N ALA A 85 31.24 7.50 2.38
CA ALA A 85 31.47 8.21 3.66
C ALA A 85 31.45 7.31 4.91
N GLY A 86 31.95 6.06 4.82
CA GLY A 86 31.96 5.11 5.93
C GLY A 86 30.69 4.24 5.96
N LYS A 87 30.33 3.67 7.14
CA LYS A 87 29.14 2.83 7.31
C LYS A 87 27.82 3.61 7.28
N ARG A 88 27.62 4.44 6.24
CA ARG A 88 26.38 5.22 6.03
C ARG A 88 25.53 4.55 4.97
N LEU A 89 24.20 4.51 5.21
CA LEU A 89 23.24 4.00 4.24
C LEU A 89 22.97 4.98 3.09
N GLU A 90 23.33 6.26 3.25
CA GLU A 90 23.25 7.24 2.17
C GLU A 90 24.15 6.82 0.99
N GLY A 91 23.53 6.64 -0.18
CA GLY A 91 24.22 6.11 -1.37
C GLY A 91 24.60 4.64 -1.28
N ALA A 92 24.11 3.90 -0.31
CA ALA A 92 24.31 2.45 -0.23
C ALA A 92 23.67 1.73 -1.41
N LYS A 93 24.32 0.64 -1.83
CA LYS A 93 23.80 -0.28 -2.85
C LYS A 93 23.44 -1.60 -2.19
N TRP A 94 22.27 -2.10 -2.55
CA TRP A 94 21.69 -3.32 -2.00
C TRP A 94 21.60 -4.40 -3.05
N PHE A 95 21.80 -5.66 -2.67
CA PHE A 95 21.69 -6.85 -3.51
C PHE A 95 22.30 -6.66 -4.89
N ILE A 96 23.62 -6.39 -4.91
CA ILE A 96 24.36 -5.92 -6.06
C ILE A 96 24.36 -7.00 -7.17
N GLY A 97 23.93 -6.61 -8.35
CA GLY A 97 23.79 -7.50 -9.50
C GLY A 97 22.45 -8.23 -9.59
N ALA A 98 21.60 -8.15 -8.54
CA ALA A 98 20.27 -8.71 -8.62
C ALA A 98 19.41 -7.95 -9.64
N GLU A 99 18.73 -8.70 -10.48
CA GLU A 99 17.72 -8.20 -11.41
C GLU A 99 16.40 -8.92 -11.15
N LEU A 100 15.34 -8.16 -10.91
CA LEU A 100 14.03 -8.67 -10.48
C LEU A 100 12.90 -7.79 -11.03
N ASN A 101 11.64 -8.23 -10.82
CA ASN A 101 10.47 -7.43 -11.13
C ASN A 101 9.42 -7.54 -10.05
N TYR A 102 8.97 -6.41 -9.51
CA TYR A 102 7.94 -6.35 -8.46
C TYR A 102 6.61 -6.99 -8.89
N ALA A 103 6.14 -6.69 -10.12
CA ALA A 103 4.89 -7.23 -10.63
C ALA A 103 4.94 -8.77 -10.82
N GLN A 104 6.11 -9.32 -11.13
CA GLN A 104 6.30 -10.77 -11.23
C GLN A 104 6.01 -11.46 -9.89
N HIS A 105 6.43 -10.86 -8.78
CA HIS A 105 6.16 -11.39 -7.45
C HIS A 105 4.69 -11.22 -7.04
N ALA A 106 4.08 -10.07 -7.35
CA ALA A 106 2.68 -9.80 -7.06
C ALA A 106 1.72 -10.71 -7.85
N LEU A 107 2.09 -11.08 -9.07
CA LEU A 107 1.29 -11.90 -9.99
C LEU A 107 1.76 -13.37 -10.09
N ARG A 108 2.55 -13.86 -9.11
CA ARG A 108 3.09 -15.21 -9.15
C ARG A 108 2.04 -16.31 -9.01
N LEU A 109 0.93 -16.00 -8.31
CA LEU A 109 -0.18 -16.92 -8.11
C LEU A 109 -1.20 -16.74 -9.23
N LYS A 110 -1.52 -17.83 -9.92
CA LYS A 110 -2.45 -17.86 -11.07
C LYS A 110 -3.45 -18.96 -10.84
N ASP A 111 -4.52 -18.64 -10.14
CA ASP A 111 -5.62 -19.54 -9.82
C ASP A 111 -6.95 -18.77 -9.82
N GLU A 112 -8.04 -19.44 -9.48
CA GLU A 112 -9.38 -18.85 -9.46
C GLU A 112 -9.74 -18.23 -8.10
N LYS A 113 -8.80 -18.12 -7.15
CA LYS A 113 -9.04 -17.36 -5.91
C LYS A 113 -9.13 -15.87 -6.23
N ILE A 114 -9.97 -15.18 -5.49
CA ILE A 114 -10.12 -13.72 -5.64
C ILE A 114 -8.81 -13.02 -5.27
N ALA A 115 -8.35 -12.15 -6.15
CA ALA A 115 -7.19 -11.28 -5.93
C ALA A 115 -7.61 -9.86 -5.53
N VAL A 116 -8.63 -9.33 -6.20
CA VAL A 116 -9.06 -7.93 -6.02
C VAL A 116 -10.58 -7.88 -5.91
N ILE A 117 -11.06 -7.15 -4.91
CA ILE A 117 -12.47 -6.81 -4.73
C ILE A 117 -12.56 -5.28 -4.80
N GLY A 118 -13.22 -4.73 -5.82
CA GLY A 118 -13.53 -3.32 -5.93
C GLY A 118 -14.92 -3.03 -5.39
N VAL A 119 -15.04 -2.13 -4.43
CA VAL A 119 -16.32 -1.67 -3.85
C VAL A 119 -16.47 -0.18 -4.11
N HIS A 120 -17.59 0.21 -4.65
CA HIS A 120 -17.93 1.61 -4.87
C HIS A 120 -18.90 2.10 -3.79
N GLU A 121 -18.90 3.39 -3.48
CA GLU A 121 -19.78 3.99 -2.45
C GLU A 121 -21.30 3.77 -2.68
N SER A 122 -21.71 3.42 -3.92
CA SER A 122 -23.09 3.01 -4.25
C SER A 122 -23.44 1.60 -3.78
N GLY A 123 -22.48 0.85 -3.23
CA GLY A 123 -22.61 -0.56 -2.88
C GLY A 123 -22.38 -1.53 -4.04
N SER A 124 -22.09 -1.05 -5.26
CA SER A 124 -21.71 -1.95 -6.35
C SER A 124 -20.34 -2.57 -6.11
N LYS A 125 -20.19 -3.85 -6.46
CA LYS A 125 -18.99 -4.65 -6.23
C LYS A 125 -18.54 -5.33 -7.52
N VAL A 126 -17.22 -5.40 -7.71
CA VAL A 126 -16.58 -6.20 -8.76
C VAL A 126 -15.49 -7.05 -8.14
N GLU A 127 -15.36 -8.29 -8.58
CA GLU A 127 -14.34 -9.21 -8.10
C GLU A 127 -13.52 -9.70 -9.28
N TRP A 128 -12.20 -9.74 -9.12
CA TRP A 128 -11.29 -10.35 -10.09
C TRP A 128 -10.50 -11.46 -9.42
N THR A 129 -10.46 -12.62 -10.07
CA THR A 129 -9.59 -13.71 -9.67
C THR A 129 -8.12 -13.36 -9.95
N ARG A 130 -7.19 -14.13 -9.39
CA ARG A 130 -5.76 -13.99 -9.66
C ARG A 130 -5.45 -14.15 -11.15
N ASN A 131 -6.14 -15.09 -11.80
CA ASN A 131 -6.01 -15.33 -13.24
C ASN A 131 -6.55 -14.12 -14.05
N GLU A 132 -7.72 -13.59 -13.69
CA GLU A 132 -8.28 -12.40 -14.35
C GLU A 132 -7.40 -11.17 -14.17
N LEU A 133 -6.87 -10.92 -12.96
CA LEU A 133 -5.93 -9.83 -12.71
C LEU A 133 -4.68 -9.96 -13.59
N PHE A 134 -4.14 -11.19 -13.72
CA PHE A 134 -3.00 -11.47 -14.58
C PHE A 134 -3.32 -11.14 -16.06
N ILE A 135 -4.46 -11.61 -16.57
CA ILE A 135 -4.90 -11.37 -17.95
C ILE A 135 -5.07 -9.86 -18.21
N LYS A 136 -5.80 -9.15 -17.34
CA LYS A 136 -6.02 -7.71 -17.49
C LYS A 136 -4.71 -6.92 -17.42
N THR A 137 -3.80 -7.31 -16.55
CA THR A 137 -2.44 -6.72 -16.51
C THR A 137 -1.68 -6.97 -17.81
N SER A 138 -1.79 -8.17 -18.39
CA SER A 138 -1.17 -8.51 -19.67
C SER A 138 -1.69 -7.65 -20.82
N GLU A 139 -3.02 -7.51 -20.92
CA GLU A 139 -3.67 -6.69 -21.96
C GLU A 139 -3.23 -5.22 -21.91
N ILE A 140 -3.17 -4.64 -20.69
CA ILE A 140 -2.72 -3.27 -20.47
C ILE A 140 -1.23 -3.13 -20.81
N ALA A 141 -0.38 -4.06 -20.35
CA ALA A 141 1.05 -4.02 -20.61
C ALA A 141 1.37 -4.11 -22.11
N ALA A 142 0.65 -4.95 -22.84
CA ALA A 142 0.78 -5.07 -24.29
C ALA A 142 0.39 -3.76 -25.00
N GLY A 143 -0.73 -3.14 -24.59
CA GLY A 143 -1.16 -1.86 -25.12
C GLY A 143 -0.17 -0.73 -24.88
N LEU A 144 0.36 -0.62 -23.64
CA LEU A 144 1.38 0.37 -23.30
C LEU A 144 2.67 0.17 -24.11
N ARG A 145 3.10 -1.10 -24.32
CA ARG A 145 4.26 -1.39 -25.17
C ARG A 145 4.04 -0.99 -26.64
N ASP A 146 2.85 -1.18 -27.18
CA ASP A 146 2.49 -0.74 -28.52
C ASP A 146 2.53 0.78 -28.67
N MET A 147 2.20 1.51 -27.60
CA MET A 147 2.34 2.97 -27.51
C MET A 147 3.80 3.42 -27.30
N GLY A 148 4.74 2.51 -27.31
CA GLY A 148 6.15 2.82 -27.18
C GLY A 148 6.65 2.98 -25.74
N VAL A 149 5.86 2.63 -24.70
CA VAL A 149 6.34 2.63 -23.30
C VAL A 149 7.44 1.58 -23.15
N ARG A 150 8.56 1.97 -22.55
CA ARG A 150 9.76 1.16 -22.35
C ARG A 150 10.25 1.29 -20.91
N ARG A 151 11.22 0.46 -20.55
CA ARG A 151 11.94 0.54 -19.29
C ARG A 151 12.42 1.97 -19.03
N GLY A 152 12.12 2.48 -17.82
CA GLY A 152 12.50 3.82 -17.38
C GLY A 152 11.54 4.94 -17.79
N ASP A 153 10.54 4.68 -18.64
CA ASP A 153 9.51 5.67 -18.97
C ASP A 153 8.57 5.89 -17.77
N SER A 154 7.98 7.08 -17.72
CA SER A 154 6.97 7.46 -16.70
C SER A 154 5.56 7.29 -17.24
N VAL A 155 4.72 6.57 -16.51
CA VAL A 155 3.28 6.49 -16.71
C VAL A 155 2.58 7.03 -15.47
N VAL A 156 1.71 8.03 -15.67
CA VAL A 156 0.98 8.64 -14.57
C VAL A 156 -0.52 8.35 -14.67
N ALA A 157 -1.20 8.33 -13.53
CA ALA A 157 -2.62 8.04 -13.48
C ALA A 157 -3.39 9.09 -12.66
N TYR A 158 -4.48 9.58 -13.25
CA TYR A 158 -5.48 10.41 -12.60
C TYR A 158 -6.76 9.57 -12.48
N MET A 159 -6.73 8.64 -11.50
CA MET A 159 -7.70 7.55 -11.38
C MET A 159 -8.09 7.30 -9.91
N PRO A 160 -9.35 6.89 -9.65
CA PRO A 160 -9.78 6.48 -8.31
C PRO A 160 -9.18 5.13 -7.89
N ASN A 161 -9.48 4.70 -6.66
CA ASN A 161 -9.01 3.43 -6.11
C ASN A 161 -9.85 2.25 -6.62
N ILE A 162 -9.58 1.82 -7.84
CA ILE A 162 -10.32 0.78 -8.59
C ILE A 162 -9.39 -0.33 -9.10
N PRO A 163 -9.92 -1.52 -9.43
CA PRO A 163 -9.13 -2.65 -9.91
C PRO A 163 -8.30 -2.35 -11.15
N GLU A 164 -8.81 -1.52 -12.07
CA GLU A 164 -8.09 -1.10 -13.29
C GLU A 164 -6.83 -0.30 -12.95
N ALA A 165 -6.85 0.51 -11.90
CA ALA A 165 -5.66 1.25 -11.45
C ALA A 165 -4.57 0.30 -10.92
N VAL A 166 -4.96 -0.77 -10.18
CA VAL A 166 -4.04 -1.80 -9.70
C VAL A 166 -3.44 -2.58 -10.88
N ALA A 167 -4.27 -3.04 -11.83
CA ALA A 167 -3.79 -3.76 -13.01
C ALA A 167 -2.85 -2.89 -13.86
N ALA A 168 -3.14 -1.59 -14.00
CA ALA A 168 -2.29 -0.64 -14.73
C ALA A 168 -0.93 -0.41 -14.03
N ALA A 169 -0.92 -0.24 -12.71
CA ALA A 169 0.33 -0.10 -11.96
C ALA A 169 1.22 -1.34 -12.08
N LEU A 170 0.63 -2.55 -12.01
CA LEU A 170 1.34 -3.81 -12.22
C LEU A 170 1.82 -3.96 -13.68
N ALA A 171 1.03 -3.52 -14.66
CA ALA A 171 1.43 -3.51 -16.08
C ALA A 171 2.63 -2.58 -16.30
N VAL A 172 2.61 -1.37 -15.75
CA VAL A 172 3.74 -0.43 -15.81
C VAL A 172 4.99 -1.02 -15.17
N ALA A 173 4.85 -1.60 -13.98
CA ALA A 173 5.97 -2.27 -13.29
C ALA A 173 6.51 -3.46 -14.09
N SER A 174 5.65 -4.24 -14.77
CA SER A 174 6.07 -5.38 -15.60
C SER A 174 6.95 -4.96 -16.79
N ILE A 175 6.74 -3.76 -17.31
CA ILE A 175 7.53 -3.16 -18.41
C ILE A 175 8.87 -2.62 -17.90
N GLY A 176 9.05 -2.44 -16.59
CA GLY A 176 10.17 -1.70 -16.01
C GLY A 176 10.02 -0.18 -16.19
N ALA A 177 8.83 0.31 -16.50
CA ALA A 177 8.45 1.71 -16.39
C ALA A 177 8.07 2.02 -14.94
N PHE A 178 7.98 3.30 -14.55
CA PHE A 178 7.60 3.67 -13.20
C PHE A 178 6.25 4.38 -13.14
N TRP A 179 5.56 4.13 -12.04
CA TRP A 179 4.19 4.58 -11.79
C TRP A 179 4.13 5.80 -10.88
N SER A 180 3.21 6.72 -11.14
CA SER A 180 2.76 7.69 -10.16
C SER A 180 1.28 7.98 -10.33
N SER A 181 0.55 8.26 -9.25
CA SER A 181 -0.89 8.49 -9.33
C SER A 181 -1.37 9.61 -8.43
N CYS A 182 -2.45 10.23 -8.85
CA CYS A 182 -3.26 11.16 -8.09
C CYS A 182 -4.74 10.73 -8.20
N PRO A 183 -5.51 10.82 -7.12
CA PRO A 183 -6.93 10.55 -7.19
C PRO A 183 -7.66 11.72 -7.90
N PRO A 184 -8.82 11.47 -8.52
CA PRO A 184 -9.53 12.48 -9.30
C PRO A 184 -10.12 13.61 -8.45
N GLU A 185 -10.18 13.45 -7.12
CA GLU A 185 -10.58 14.50 -6.18
C GLU A 185 -9.51 15.59 -5.98
N PHE A 186 -8.28 15.34 -6.42
CA PHE A 186 -7.24 16.36 -6.34
C PHE A 186 -7.50 17.49 -7.34
N GLY A 187 -7.37 18.73 -6.89
CA GLY A 187 -7.45 19.87 -7.79
C GLY A 187 -6.39 19.80 -8.88
N THR A 188 -6.75 20.18 -10.11
CA THR A 188 -5.92 20.06 -11.33
C THR A 188 -4.51 20.60 -11.15
N ARG A 189 -4.36 21.77 -10.52
CA ARG A 189 -3.03 22.38 -10.26
C ARG A 189 -2.16 21.46 -9.40
N SER A 190 -2.75 20.85 -8.37
CA SER A 190 -2.03 19.91 -7.49
C SER A 190 -1.55 18.65 -8.22
N VAL A 191 -2.29 18.19 -9.23
CA VAL A 191 -1.91 17.07 -10.11
C VAL A 191 -0.76 17.47 -11.03
N ILE A 192 -0.88 18.64 -11.69
CA ILE A 192 0.14 19.18 -12.59
C ILE A 192 1.47 19.38 -11.85
N ASP A 193 1.45 20.00 -10.66
CA ASP A 193 2.65 20.25 -9.84
C ASP A 193 3.41 18.96 -9.46
N ARG A 194 2.71 17.83 -9.43
CA ARG A 194 3.31 16.51 -9.21
C ARG A 194 3.83 15.89 -10.50
N PHE A 195 2.99 15.77 -11.49
CA PHE A 195 3.30 15.03 -12.71
C PHE A 195 4.35 15.70 -13.60
N GLN A 196 4.41 17.03 -13.64
CA GLN A 196 5.43 17.75 -14.40
C GLN A 196 6.87 17.40 -13.98
N GLN A 197 7.08 16.99 -12.71
CA GLN A 197 8.39 16.58 -12.20
C GLN A 197 8.89 15.26 -12.81
N LEU A 198 7.99 14.48 -13.43
CA LEU A 198 8.25 13.13 -13.91
C LEU A 198 8.40 13.06 -15.43
N SER A 199 8.06 14.13 -16.16
CA SER A 199 7.99 14.14 -17.63
C SER A 199 7.26 12.91 -18.19
N PRO A 200 5.97 12.71 -17.81
CA PRO A 200 5.26 11.48 -18.12
C PRO A 200 5.02 11.33 -19.63
N LYS A 201 5.13 10.08 -20.10
CA LYS A 201 4.87 9.70 -21.49
C LYS A 201 3.40 9.37 -21.74
N VAL A 202 2.75 8.74 -20.76
CA VAL A 202 1.34 8.34 -20.84
C VAL A 202 0.60 8.81 -19.61
N LEU A 203 -0.60 9.37 -19.82
CA LEU A 203 -1.59 9.66 -18.79
C LEU A 203 -2.74 8.64 -18.89
N LEU A 204 -3.03 7.95 -17.81
CA LEU A 204 -4.24 7.15 -17.61
C LEU A 204 -5.22 7.98 -16.78
N ALA A 205 -6.49 8.08 -17.21
CA ALA A 205 -7.48 8.89 -16.51
C ALA A 205 -8.85 8.23 -16.57
N VAL A 206 -9.80 8.72 -15.74
CA VAL A 206 -11.23 8.38 -15.83
C VAL A 206 -12.00 9.58 -16.38
N ASP A 207 -13.10 9.33 -17.11
CA ASP A 207 -14.00 10.37 -17.64
C ASP A 207 -14.69 11.18 -16.52
N GLY A 208 -14.79 10.60 -15.33
CA GLY A 208 -15.38 11.21 -14.15
C GLY A 208 -15.46 10.20 -13.01
N TYR A 209 -15.97 10.63 -11.86
CA TYR A 209 -16.08 9.83 -10.64
C TYR A 209 -17.30 10.24 -9.81
N GLN A 210 -17.63 9.41 -8.81
CA GLN A 210 -18.63 9.75 -7.79
C GLN A 210 -17.96 9.91 -6.43
N TYR A 211 -18.44 10.87 -5.64
CA TYR A 211 -17.97 11.09 -4.28
C TYR A 211 -19.05 11.74 -3.42
N GLY A 212 -19.41 11.10 -2.32
CA GLY A 212 -20.45 11.57 -1.42
C GLY A 212 -21.83 11.68 -2.10
N GLY A 213 -22.15 10.73 -2.99
CA GLY A 213 -23.40 10.68 -3.74
C GLY A 213 -23.49 11.65 -4.93
N LYS A 214 -22.39 12.36 -5.26
CA LYS A 214 -22.37 13.34 -6.37
C LYS A 214 -21.43 12.87 -7.47
N SER A 215 -21.80 13.14 -8.72
CA SER A 215 -21.00 12.87 -9.90
C SER A 215 -20.16 14.08 -10.29
N PHE A 216 -18.90 13.84 -10.66
CA PHE A 216 -17.95 14.85 -11.09
C PHE A 216 -17.30 14.42 -12.42
N SER A 217 -17.29 15.29 -13.42
CA SER A 217 -16.59 15.06 -14.68
C SER A 217 -15.12 15.43 -14.55
N SER A 218 -14.23 14.58 -15.08
CA SER A 218 -12.78 14.83 -15.15
C SER A 218 -12.33 15.49 -16.45
N CYS A 219 -13.22 15.72 -17.41
CA CYS A 219 -12.88 16.13 -18.77
C CYS A 219 -12.08 17.43 -18.84
N GLU A 220 -12.50 18.47 -18.10
CA GLU A 220 -11.80 19.74 -18.07
C GLU A 220 -10.43 19.62 -17.43
N ALA A 221 -10.33 18.87 -16.32
CA ALA A 221 -9.07 18.62 -15.64
C ALA A 221 -8.08 17.86 -16.54
N ILE A 222 -8.52 16.83 -17.27
CA ILE A 222 -7.69 16.09 -18.21
C ILE A 222 -7.16 17.02 -19.30
N GLY A 223 -7.99 17.89 -19.88
CA GLY A 223 -7.55 18.87 -20.88
C GLY A 223 -6.47 19.81 -20.36
N GLN A 224 -6.66 20.36 -19.16
CA GLN A 224 -5.66 21.23 -18.51
C GLN A 224 -4.35 20.48 -18.20
N ILE A 225 -4.43 19.23 -17.74
CA ILE A 225 -3.26 18.39 -17.47
C ILE A 225 -2.46 18.15 -18.78
N GLN A 226 -3.15 17.85 -19.90
CA GLN A 226 -2.50 17.66 -21.19
C GLN A 226 -1.80 18.93 -21.68
N ASP A 227 -2.42 20.09 -21.53
CA ASP A 227 -1.84 21.39 -21.95
C ASP A 227 -0.56 21.72 -21.20
N GLU A 228 -0.49 21.37 -19.91
CA GLU A 228 0.64 21.70 -19.03
C GLU A 228 1.74 20.62 -18.98
N LEU A 229 1.51 19.45 -19.60
CA LEU A 229 2.45 18.33 -19.63
C LEU A 229 2.90 18.01 -21.07
N PRO A 230 3.83 18.78 -21.66
CA PRO A 230 4.23 18.64 -23.06
C PRO A 230 4.95 17.32 -23.36
N SER A 231 5.36 16.55 -22.35
CA SER A 231 5.97 15.23 -22.51
C SER A 231 4.95 14.12 -22.82
N LEU A 232 3.65 14.38 -22.66
CA LEU A 232 2.62 13.37 -22.92
C LEU A 232 2.52 13.06 -24.41
N GLU A 233 2.71 11.80 -24.74
CA GLU A 233 2.50 11.27 -26.08
C GLU A 233 1.08 10.71 -26.26
N ASN A 234 0.52 10.12 -25.19
CA ASN A 234 -0.81 9.51 -25.21
C ASN A 234 -1.56 9.76 -23.89
N THR A 235 -2.88 9.94 -24.01
CA THR A 235 -3.82 9.94 -22.89
C THR A 235 -4.85 8.84 -23.10
N ILE A 236 -5.09 8.03 -22.06
CA ILE A 236 -6.04 6.92 -22.09
C ILE A 236 -7.15 7.21 -21.08
N VAL A 237 -8.38 7.25 -21.57
CA VAL A 237 -9.55 7.52 -20.72
C VAL A 237 -10.37 6.26 -20.53
N LEU A 238 -10.51 5.84 -19.27
CA LEU A 238 -11.43 4.77 -18.87
C LEU A 238 -12.86 5.35 -18.76
N PRO A 239 -13.84 4.83 -19.50
CA PRO A 239 -15.26 5.13 -19.32
C PRO A 239 -15.73 4.58 -17.96
N TYR A 240 -15.60 5.38 -16.91
CA TYR A 240 -15.89 4.97 -15.53
C TYR A 240 -17.22 5.54 -15.04
N LEU A 241 -17.43 6.85 -15.21
CA LEU A 241 -18.67 7.52 -14.87
C LEU A 241 -19.75 7.25 -15.93
N ASP A 242 -19.41 7.41 -17.22
CA ASP A 242 -20.28 7.08 -18.34
C ASP A 242 -19.80 5.80 -19.04
N LYS A 243 -20.34 4.66 -18.60
CA LYS A 243 -19.99 3.33 -19.18
C LYS A 243 -20.39 3.17 -20.65
N ASN A 244 -21.22 4.07 -21.19
CA ASN A 244 -21.65 4.08 -22.59
C ASN A 244 -20.79 4.99 -23.46
N LEU A 245 -19.77 5.63 -22.91
CA LEU A 245 -18.86 6.48 -23.68
C LEU A 245 -18.11 5.65 -24.73
N GLN A 246 -18.46 5.81 -25.99
CA GLN A 246 -17.90 5.06 -27.12
C GLN A 246 -16.84 5.83 -27.90
N LEU A 247 -16.87 7.15 -27.83
CA LEU A 247 -15.98 8.06 -28.54
C LEU A 247 -15.61 9.24 -27.65
N ILE A 248 -14.39 9.75 -27.80
CA ILE A 248 -13.98 10.98 -27.16
C ILE A 248 -14.88 12.13 -27.67
N PRO A 249 -15.63 12.83 -26.79
CA PRO A 249 -16.51 13.90 -27.21
C PRO A 249 -15.73 15.04 -27.89
N ARG A 250 -16.27 15.58 -29.01
CA ARG A 250 -15.62 16.66 -29.79
C ARG A 250 -15.41 17.96 -29.01
N ASN A 251 -16.18 18.17 -27.97
CA ASN A 251 -16.06 19.32 -27.08
C ASN A 251 -14.99 19.17 -25.99
N TRP A 252 -14.38 18.01 -25.89
CA TRP A 252 -13.19 17.84 -25.06
C TRP A 252 -12.02 18.53 -25.76
N LYS A 253 -11.62 19.68 -25.24
CA LYS A 253 -10.56 20.51 -25.85
C LYS A 253 -9.20 19.82 -25.69
N ASN A 254 -8.31 20.05 -26.67
CA ASN A 254 -6.89 19.65 -26.68
C ASN A 254 -6.61 18.14 -26.55
N MET A 255 -7.54 17.26 -26.97
CA MET A 255 -7.44 15.80 -26.84
C MET A 255 -6.64 15.14 -27.98
N GLN A 256 -5.51 15.73 -28.36
CA GLN A 256 -4.61 15.05 -29.33
C GLN A 256 -4.05 13.76 -28.68
N SER A 257 -4.03 12.68 -29.48
CA SER A 257 -3.55 11.36 -29.02
C SER A 257 -4.31 10.79 -27.82
N THR A 258 -5.61 11.08 -27.70
CA THR A 258 -6.47 10.51 -26.65
C THR A 258 -7.22 9.29 -27.17
N LEU A 259 -7.14 8.18 -26.44
CA LEU A 259 -7.81 6.91 -26.72
C LEU A 259 -8.75 6.55 -25.54
N LEU A 260 -9.80 5.79 -25.86
CA LEU A 260 -10.54 5.12 -24.80
C LEU A 260 -9.84 3.84 -24.36
N TRP A 261 -9.99 3.47 -23.10
CA TRP A 261 -9.37 2.31 -22.48
C TRP A 261 -9.50 1.01 -23.30
N PRO A 262 -10.69 0.64 -23.85
CA PRO A 262 -10.82 -0.56 -24.67
C PRO A 262 -9.98 -0.54 -25.95
N GLN A 263 -9.66 0.63 -26.49
CA GLN A 263 -8.84 0.79 -27.70
C GLN A 263 -7.34 0.53 -27.43
N MET A 264 -6.91 0.73 -26.18
CA MET A 264 -5.53 0.43 -25.75
C MET A 264 -5.31 -1.05 -25.59
N LEU A 265 -6.29 -1.82 -25.08
CA LEU A 265 -6.10 -3.21 -24.68
C LEU A 265 -5.68 -4.10 -25.86
N LYS A 266 -4.76 -5.03 -25.61
CA LYS A 266 -4.28 -6.05 -26.55
C LYS A 266 -4.34 -7.43 -25.90
N THR A 267 -5.08 -8.34 -26.50
CA THR A 267 -5.40 -9.65 -25.93
C THR A 267 -4.50 -10.79 -26.42
N ASP A 268 -3.62 -10.53 -27.39
CA ASP A 268 -2.88 -11.53 -28.15
C ASP A 268 -1.40 -11.69 -27.72
N ARG A 269 -1.02 -11.15 -26.57
CA ARG A 269 0.37 -11.15 -26.11
C ARG A 269 0.52 -11.63 -24.67
N ASP A 270 1.55 -12.41 -24.42
CA ASP A 270 1.95 -12.83 -23.08
C ASP A 270 2.50 -11.67 -22.26
N LEU A 271 2.24 -11.72 -20.95
CA LEU A 271 2.83 -10.79 -20.00
C LEU A 271 4.32 -11.10 -19.81
N ILE A 272 5.15 -10.15 -20.20
CA ILE A 272 6.60 -10.22 -20.04
C ILE A 272 7.00 -9.32 -18.88
N PHE A 273 7.79 -9.85 -17.95
CA PHE A 273 8.37 -9.11 -16.84
C PHE A 273 9.80 -8.71 -17.17
N GLU A 274 10.01 -7.41 -17.43
CA GLU A 274 11.33 -6.83 -17.63
C GLU A 274 12.14 -6.95 -16.34
N GLN A 275 13.24 -7.68 -16.39
CA GLN A 275 14.12 -7.80 -15.23
C GLN A 275 14.96 -6.52 -15.10
N VAL A 276 14.90 -5.90 -13.94
CA VAL A 276 15.51 -4.59 -13.69
C VAL A 276 16.39 -4.63 -12.44
N PRO A 277 17.43 -3.79 -12.35
CA PRO A 277 18.26 -3.71 -11.16
C PRO A 277 17.46 -3.46 -9.89
N PHE A 278 17.99 -3.89 -8.76
CA PHE A 278 17.33 -3.79 -7.44
C PHE A 278 16.81 -2.38 -7.13
N ASP A 279 17.58 -1.34 -7.44
CA ASP A 279 17.25 0.06 -7.19
C ASP A 279 16.52 0.76 -8.35
N HIS A 280 16.14 0.02 -9.41
CA HIS A 280 15.40 0.59 -10.54
C HIS A 280 14.04 1.16 -10.09
N PRO A 281 13.64 2.36 -10.57
CA PRO A 281 12.39 3.00 -10.16
C PRO A 281 11.15 2.12 -10.37
N LEU A 282 10.35 1.93 -9.34
CA LEU A 282 9.04 1.26 -9.36
C LEU A 282 7.92 2.28 -9.35
N CYS A 283 7.94 3.18 -8.40
CA CYS A 283 6.91 4.20 -8.24
C CYS A 283 7.47 5.50 -7.68
N VAL A 284 6.72 6.58 -7.92
CA VAL A 284 6.99 7.89 -7.35
C VAL A 284 5.77 8.33 -6.53
N VAL A 285 6.02 8.66 -5.28
CA VAL A 285 5.05 9.20 -4.33
C VAL A 285 5.47 10.60 -3.88
N TYR A 286 4.58 11.35 -3.25
CA TYR A 286 4.88 12.74 -2.91
C TYR A 286 4.68 13.00 -1.43
N SER A 287 5.64 13.70 -0.83
CA SER A 287 5.47 14.31 0.49
C SER A 287 5.09 15.78 0.37
N SER A 288 4.37 16.30 1.37
CA SER A 288 4.14 17.73 1.52
C SER A 288 5.47 18.37 1.89
N GLY A 289 6.13 19.04 0.94
CA GLY A 289 7.37 19.77 1.20
C GLY A 289 7.16 20.93 2.17
N THR A 290 8.14 21.18 3.02
CA THR A 290 8.18 22.37 3.91
C THR A 290 8.21 23.70 3.12
N THR A 291 8.50 23.66 1.83
CA THR A 291 8.61 24.80 0.90
C THR A 291 7.37 25.01 0.03
N GLY A 292 6.27 24.30 0.28
CA GLY A 292 4.99 24.48 -0.42
C GLY A 292 4.78 23.60 -1.65
N SER A 293 5.82 23.22 -2.42
CA SER A 293 5.68 22.31 -3.57
C SER A 293 5.84 20.85 -3.14
N PRO A 294 5.03 19.91 -3.68
CA PRO A 294 5.19 18.48 -3.41
C PRO A 294 6.58 18.01 -3.84
N LYS A 295 7.24 17.21 -3.00
CA LYS A 295 8.54 16.59 -3.33
C LYS A 295 8.31 15.16 -3.83
N ALA A 296 8.78 14.88 -5.04
CA ALA A 296 8.77 13.54 -5.61
C ALA A 296 9.80 12.64 -4.92
N ILE A 297 9.38 11.47 -4.46
CA ILE A 297 10.21 10.47 -3.82
C ILE A 297 10.11 9.19 -4.63
N VAL A 298 11.27 8.72 -5.11
CA VAL A 298 11.37 7.54 -5.98
C VAL A 298 11.66 6.31 -5.14
N HIS A 299 10.86 5.27 -5.30
CA HIS A 299 11.09 3.97 -4.68
C HIS A 299 11.45 2.91 -5.73
N GLY A 300 12.46 2.09 -5.41
CA GLY A 300 12.94 1.03 -6.29
C GLY A 300 12.22 -0.30 -6.09
N HIS A 301 12.26 -1.16 -7.12
CA HIS A 301 11.61 -2.47 -7.14
C HIS A 301 12.01 -3.36 -5.95
N GLY A 302 13.32 -3.52 -5.71
CA GLY A 302 13.82 -4.45 -4.70
C GLY A 302 13.55 -3.98 -3.28
N GLY A 303 13.78 -2.68 -2.99
CA GLY A 303 13.52 -2.12 -1.66
C GLY A 303 12.05 -2.20 -1.29
N ALA A 304 11.15 -1.79 -2.20
CA ALA A 304 9.71 -1.90 -2.02
C ALA A 304 9.27 -3.37 -1.79
N LEU A 305 9.82 -4.30 -2.58
CA LEU A 305 9.49 -5.71 -2.49
C LEU A 305 9.80 -6.30 -1.12
N LEU A 306 11.03 -6.11 -0.62
CA LEU A 306 11.46 -6.67 0.67
C LEU A 306 10.73 -6.03 1.85
N GLU A 307 10.58 -4.70 1.83
CA GLU A 307 9.88 -3.96 2.88
C GLU A 307 8.40 -4.35 2.96
N HIS A 308 7.73 -4.49 1.82
CA HIS A 308 6.33 -4.87 1.79
C HIS A 308 6.10 -6.31 2.27
N PHE A 309 6.93 -7.26 1.88
CA PHE A 309 6.87 -8.63 2.42
C PHE A 309 7.07 -8.63 3.93
N LYS A 310 8.10 -7.95 4.43
CA LYS A 310 8.38 -7.84 5.86
C LYS A 310 7.20 -7.22 6.63
N LEU A 311 6.70 -6.06 6.17
CA LEU A 311 5.62 -5.35 6.83
C LEU A 311 4.33 -6.16 6.87
N LEU A 312 3.87 -6.65 5.73
CA LEU A 312 2.57 -7.31 5.65
C LEU A 312 2.58 -8.69 6.30
N SER A 313 3.62 -9.48 6.08
CA SER A 313 3.69 -10.83 6.65
C SER A 313 4.09 -10.82 8.12
N LEU A 314 5.20 -10.15 8.48
CA LEU A 314 5.77 -10.29 9.82
C LEU A 314 5.14 -9.34 10.85
N HIS A 315 4.68 -8.16 10.42
CA HIS A 315 4.10 -7.15 11.32
C HIS A 315 2.57 -7.11 11.30
N MET A 316 1.95 -7.27 10.12
CA MET A 316 0.49 -7.29 9.99
C MET A 316 -0.09 -8.71 10.01
N ASN A 317 0.76 -9.73 9.98
CA ASN A 317 0.39 -11.16 9.98
C ASN A 317 -0.54 -11.54 8.83
N LEU A 318 -0.35 -10.95 7.64
CA LEU A 318 -1.15 -11.24 6.46
C LEU A 318 -0.56 -12.39 5.64
N GLY A 319 -1.44 -13.17 5.02
CA GLY A 319 -1.10 -14.29 4.15
C GLY A 319 -2.21 -14.60 3.15
N GLU A 320 -2.09 -15.74 2.48
CA GLU A 320 -2.90 -16.13 1.31
C GLU A 320 -4.41 -16.22 1.57
N ASN A 321 -4.82 -16.46 2.81
CA ASN A 321 -6.23 -16.60 3.18
C ASN A 321 -6.82 -15.32 3.78
N ASP A 322 -6.11 -14.19 3.69
CA ASP A 322 -6.57 -12.94 4.24
C ASP A 322 -7.22 -12.06 3.17
N ARG A 323 -8.16 -11.22 3.62
CA ARG A 323 -8.77 -10.14 2.87
C ARG A 323 -8.36 -8.83 3.51
N PHE A 324 -7.51 -8.11 2.79
CA PHE A 324 -6.82 -6.93 3.26
C PHE A 324 -7.42 -5.67 2.65
N PHE A 325 -7.81 -4.76 3.50
CA PHE A 325 -8.25 -3.42 3.15
C PHE A 325 -7.46 -2.36 3.92
N TRP A 326 -7.13 -1.28 3.24
CA TRP A 326 -6.70 -0.04 3.88
C TRP A 326 -7.37 1.14 3.17
N PHE A 327 -8.14 1.95 3.92
CA PHE A 327 -8.74 3.14 3.30
C PHE A 327 -7.65 4.07 2.81
N SER A 328 -7.62 4.30 1.50
CA SER A 328 -6.62 5.12 0.83
C SER A 328 -7.14 5.63 -0.50
N THR A 329 -6.59 6.73 -0.95
CA THR A 329 -6.67 7.18 -2.35
C THR A 329 -5.40 6.81 -3.09
N THR A 330 -5.43 6.78 -4.41
CA THR A 330 -4.29 6.41 -5.27
C THR A 330 -3.07 7.34 -5.10
N GLY A 331 -3.28 8.57 -4.62
CA GLY A 331 -2.22 9.55 -4.36
C GLY A 331 -1.51 9.42 -3.01
N TRP A 332 -1.96 8.52 -2.13
CA TRP A 332 -1.39 8.32 -0.81
C TRP A 332 -0.57 7.02 -0.75
N ILE A 333 0.56 7.05 -0.03
CA ILE A 333 1.46 5.90 0.15
C ILE A 333 0.73 4.60 0.56
N MET A 334 -0.34 4.71 1.37
CA MET A 334 -1.08 3.55 1.83
C MET A 334 -1.77 2.78 0.70
N TRP A 335 -1.96 3.38 -0.48
CA TRP A 335 -2.42 2.65 -1.65
C TRP A 335 -1.37 1.65 -2.15
N ASN A 336 -0.08 2.01 -2.12
CA ASN A 336 1.02 1.09 -2.47
C ASN A 336 1.11 -0.05 -1.45
N ILE A 337 0.90 0.24 -0.16
CA ILE A 337 0.84 -0.79 0.89
C ILE A 337 -0.37 -1.71 0.68
N LEU A 338 -1.55 -1.17 0.35
CA LEU A 338 -2.74 -1.97 0.05
C LEU A 338 -2.49 -2.90 -1.14
N MET A 339 -2.00 -2.38 -2.27
CA MET A 339 -1.67 -3.16 -3.46
C MET A 339 -0.65 -4.27 -3.15
N SER A 340 0.28 -4.01 -2.23
CA SER A 340 1.30 -5.00 -1.85
C SER A 340 0.74 -6.23 -1.12
N GLY A 341 -0.53 -6.23 -0.71
CA GLY A 341 -1.23 -7.42 -0.22
C GLY A 341 -1.16 -8.60 -1.18
N LEU A 342 -1.09 -8.33 -2.48
CA LEU A 342 -0.90 -9.33 -3.52
C LEU A 342 0.42 -10.10 -3.40
N LEU A 343 1.48 -9.48 -2.85
CA LEU A 343 2.77 -10.13 -2.61
C LEU A 343 2.67 -11.28 -1.62
N VAL A 344 1.88 -11.13 -0.57
CA VAL A 344 1.67 -12.18 0.44
C VAL A 344 0.52 -13.12 0.07
N GLY A 345 -0.07 -12.93 -1.12
CA GLY A 345 -1.17 -13.73 -1.65
C GLY A 345 -2.54 -13.37 -1.08
N ALA A 346 -2.65 -12.32 -0.29
CA ALA A 346 -3.94 -11.85 0.21
C ALA A 346 -4.82 -11.30 -0.91
N SER A 347 -6.14 -11.43 -0.76
CA SER A 347 -7.09 -10.65 -1.57
C SER A 347 -7.08 -9.20 -1.08
N ILE A 348 -6.97 -8.24 -1.97
CA ILE A 348 -7.07 -6.82 -1.62
C ILE A 348 -8.47 -6.31 -1.87
N VAL A 349 -8.99 -5.50 -0.95
CA VAL A 349 -10.28 -4.82 -1.10
C VAL A 349 -10.02 -3.34 -1.34
N LEU A 350 -10.56 -2.81 -2.40
CA LEU A 350 -10.46 -1.41 -2.80
C LEU A 350 -11.81 -0.73 -2.53
N TYR A 351 -11.79 0.51 -2.07
CA TYR A 351 -13.00 1.30 -1.89
C TYR A 351 -12.86 2.61 -2.66
N ASP A 352 -13.81 2.87 -3.54
CA ASP A 352 -13.95 4.13 -4.27
C ASP A 352 -15.16 4.90 -3.76
N GLY A 353 -14.91 6.05 -3.14
CA GLY A 353 -15.92 6.93 -2.58
C GLY A 353 -15.57 7.54 -1.23
N ASN A 354 -16.53 8.24 -0.67
CA ASN A 354 -16.42 8.89 0.63
C ASN A 354 -16.65 7.88 1.78
N PRO A 355 -15.72 7.68 2.72
CA PRO A 355 -15.85 6.71 3.82
C PRO A 355 -16.95 7.08 4.84
N GLY A 356 -17.47 8.29 4.77
CA GLY A 356 -18.57 8.78 5.61
C GLY A 356 -19.91 8.89 4.87
N TYR A 357 -20.03 8.33 3.66
CA TYR A 357 -21.27 8.38 2.88
C TYR A 357 -21.87 6.97 2.69
N PRO A 358 -23.18 6.77 2.91
CA PRO A 358 -24.17 7.78 3.35
C PRO A 358 -23.99 8.19 4.81
N ASP A 359 -23.27 7.39 5.61
CA ASP A 359 -22.91 7.64 6.99
C ASP A 359 -21.62 6.91 7.39
N MET A 360 -21.17 7.06 8.63
CA MET A 360 -19.92 6.47 9.13
C MET A 360 -19.93 4.93 9.23
N LYS A 361 -21.06 4.27 8.92
CA LYS A 361 -21.16 2.80 8.88
C LYS A 361 -20.67 2.20 7.56
N ALA A 362 -20.47 3.01 6.52
CA ALA A 362 -20.14 2.54 5.16
C ALA A 362 -18.97 1.55 5.10
N LEU A 363 -17.84 1.87 5.76
CA LEU A 363 -16.69 0.96 5.77
C LEU A 363 -16.90 -0.28 6.65
N TRP A 364 -17.75 -0.21 7.67
CA TRP A 364 -18.10 -1.37 8.49
C TRP A 364 -19.02 -2.33 7.72
N GLN A 365 -20.00 -1.78 6.98
CA GLN A 365 -20.83 -2.58 6.07
C GLN A 365 -19.97 -3.24 4.99
N MET A 366 -19.03 -2.52 4.40
CA MET A 366 -18.08 -3.11 3.44
C MET A 366 -17.24 -4.22 4.09
N ALA A 367 -16.81 -4.04 5.35
CA ALA A 367 -16.04 -5.06 6.07
C ALA A 367 -16.83 -6.36 6.26
N ASP A 368 -18.12 -6.25 6.60
CA ASP A 368 -19.08 -7.35 6.68
C ASP A 368 -19.29 -7.98 5.30
N ASP A 369 -19.74 -7.22 4.29
CA ASP A 369 -20.07 -7.70 2.94
C ASP A 369 -18.90 -8.40 2.22
N THR A 370 -17.67 -7.97 2.54
CA THR A 370 -16.45 -8.55 1.97
C THR A 370 -15.75 -9.51 2.90
N GLN A 371 -16.27 -9.73 4.12
CA GLN A 371 -15.68 -10.61 5.14
C GLN A 371 -14.20 -10.32 5.36
N LEU A 372 -13.87 -9.07 5.67
CA LEU A 372 -12.50 -8.62 5.87
C LEU A 372 -11.81 -9.35 7.02
N THR A 373 -10.52 -9.65 6.84
CA THR A 373 -9.66 -10.16 7.91
C THR A 373 -8.74 -9.05 8.46
N CYS A 374 -8.45 -8.02 7.67
CA CYS A 374 -7.65 -6.87 8.07
C CYS A 374 -8.28 -5.57 7.55
N LEU A 375 -8.67 -4.70 8.46
CA LEU A 375 -9.25 -3.38 8.21
C LEU A 375 -8.24 -2.30 8.61
N GLY A 376 -7.69 -1.56 7.65
CA GLY A 376 -6.83 -0.40 7.89
C GLY A 376 -7.57 0.92 7.66
N VAL A 377 -7.48 1.81 8.64
CA VAL A 377 -8.11 3.14 8.61
C VAL A 377 -7.21 4.20 9.24
N SER A 378 -7.61 5.46 9.16
CA SER A 378 -6.93 6.53 9.90
C SER A 378 -7.42 6.62 11.35
N ALA A 379 -6.55 7.08 12.27
CA ALA A 379 -6.95 7.37 13.63
C ALA A 379 -8.12 8.38 13.71
N PRO A 380 -8.17 9.46 12.89
CA PRO A 380 -9.36 10.33 12.82
C PRO A 380 -10.67 9.62 12.46
N TYR A 381 -10.62 8.58 11.59
CA TYR A 381 -11.82 7.80 11.26
C TYR A 381 -12.34 7.05 12.50
N ILE A 382 -11.47 6.37 13.25
CA ILE A 382 -11.81 5.68 14.51
C ILE A 382 -12.43 6.68 15.51
N GLN A 383 -11.82 7.87 15.65
CA GLN A 383 -12.35 8.92 16.53
C GLN A 383 -13.73 9.42 16.08
N SER A 384 -13.98 9.47 14.77
CA SER A 384 -15.29 9.87 14.24
C SER A 384 -16.35 8.81 14.52
N CYS A 385 -16.02 7.52 14.40
CA CYS A 385 -16.90 6.40 14.75
C CYS A 385 -17.25 6.41 16.25
N LEU A 386 -16.24 6.61 17.11
CA LEU A 386 -16.43 6.74 18.57
C LEU A 386 -17.37 7.89 18.89
N LYS A 387 -17.14 9.09 18.34
CA LYS A 387 -17.99 10.27 18.54
C LYS A 387 -19.42 10.08 18.02
N ALA A 388 -19.58 9.32 16.96
CA ALA A 388 -20.90 8.96 16.41
C ALA A 388 -21.62 7.88 17.21
N GLY A 389 -20.98 7.33 18.26
CA GLY A 389 -21.55 6.29 19.12
C GLY A 389 -21.78 4.97 18.41
N LEU A 390 -20.96 4.63 17.41
CA LEU A 390 -21.11 3.38 16.69
C LEU A 390 -20.68 2.18 17.55
N GLU A 391 -21.35 1.05 17.36
CA GLU A 391 -21.01 -0.24 17.96
C GLU A 391 -20.90 -1.32 16.87
N PRO A 392 -19.81 -1.28 16.03
CA PRO A 392 -19.72 -2.15 14.85
C PRO A 392 -19.82 -3.64 15.16
N GLY A 393 -19.29 -4.11 16.29
CA GLY A 393 -19.37 -5.52 16.69
C GLY A 393 -20.78 -6.00 17.04
N LYS A 394 -21.75 -5.09 17.19
CA LYS A 394 -23.18 -5.43 17.36
C LYS A 394 -23.95 -5.35 16.05
N ASP A 395 -23.56 -4.39 15.18
CA ASP A 395 -24.32 -4.04 13.99
C ASP A 395 -23.94 -4.91 12.78
N PHE A 396 -22.70 -5.48 12.77
CA PHE A 396 -22.10 -6.17 11.62
C PHE A 396 -21.46 -7.50 12.01
N ASP A 397 -21.39 -8.43 11.04
CA ASP A 397 -20.61 -9.68 11.18
C ASP A 397 -19.13 -9.42 10.92
N LEU A 398 -18.36 -9.29 12.01
CA LEU A 398 -16.92 -9.08 12.00
C LEU A 398 -16.14 -10.32 12.51
N ASP A 399 -16.73 -11.51 12.43
CA ASP A 399 -16.13 -12.74 12.96
C ASP A 399 -14.79 -13.07 12.29
N ASN A 400 -14.64 -12.75 11.02
CA ASN A 400 -13.40 -12.94 10.27
C ASN A 400 -12.32 -11.87 10.52
N LEU A 401 -12.67 -10.73 11.15
CA LEU A 401 -11.74 -9.65 11.40
C LEU A 401 -10.70 -10.05 12.47
N LYS A 402 -9.44 -10.07 12.09
CA LYS A 402 -8.29 -10.47 12.92
C LYS A 402 -7.39 -9.28 13.30
N THR A 403 -7.38 -8.25 12.44
CA THR A 403 -6.47 -7.11 12.58
C THR A 403 -7.18 -5.81 12.22
N ILE A 404 -7.00 -4.78 13.04
CA ILE A 404 -7.29 -3.40 12.67
C ILE A 404 -5.97 -2.63 12.61
N GLY A 405 -5.71 -1.96 11.48
CA GLY A 405 -4.59 -1.05 11.31
C GLY A 405 -5.04 0.40 11.53
N SER A 406 -4.23 1.22 12.20
CA SER A 406 -4.47 2.65 12.38
C SER A 406 -3.22 3.45 12.07
N THR A 407 -3.34 4.53 11.26
CA THR A 407 -2.22 5.42 10.92
C THR A 407 -2.71 6.84 10.61
N GLY A 408 -1.78 7.72 10.17
CA GLY A 408 -2.05 9.10 9.78
C GLY A 408 -2.03 10.11 10.94
N ALA A 409 -2.30 9.66 12.14
CA ALA A 409 -2.16 10.40 13.40
C ALA A 409 -2.04 9.39 14.56
N PRO A 410 -1.53 9.78 15.74
CA PRO A 410 -1.60 8.95 16.93
C PRO A 410 -3.05 8.59 17.28
N LEU A 411 -3.32 7.33 17.56
CA LEU A 411 -4.60 6.90 18.08
C LEU A 411 -4.66 7.21 19.59
N SER A 412 -5.75 7.81 20.05
CA SER A 412 -5.89 8.10 21.49
C SER A 412 -6.19 6.85 22.31
N PRO A 413 -5.86 6.82 23.62
CA PRO A 413 -6.18 5.68 24.49
C PRO A 413 -7.66 5.26 24.44
N GLU A 414 -8.60 6.23 24.35
CA GLU A 414 -10.03 5.95 24.21
C GLU A 414 -10.36 5.28 22.86
N GLY A 415 -9.62 5.64 21.79
CA GLY A 415 -9.74 4.97 20.50
C GLY A 415 -9.32 3.51 20.56
N PHE A 416 -8.25 3.20 21.31
CA PHE A 416 -7.84 1.82 21.58
C PHE A 416 -8.94 1.06 22.35
N GLU A 417 -9.44 1.63 23.47
CA GLU A 417 -10.48 1.00 24.28
C GLU A 417 -11.77 0.77 23.48
N TRP A 418 -12.18 1.77 22.67
CA TRP A 418 -13.36 1.67 21.82
C TRP A 418 -13.27 0.49 20.84
N VAL A 419 -12.10 0.25 20.24
CA VAL A 419 -11.92 -0.89 19.34
C VAL A 419 -12.17 -2.22 20.05
N TYR A 420 -11.63 -2.41 21.26
CA TYR A 420 -11.82 -3.66 22.01
C TYR A 420 -13.21 -3.80 22.63
N ASP A 421 -13.85 -2.71 22.99
CA ASP A 421 -15.19 -2.71 23.61
C ASP A 421 -16.32 -2.75 22.56
N LYS A 422 -16.17 -2.04 21.44
CA LYS A 422 -17.25 -1.82 20.47
C LYS A 422 -17.06 -2.53 19.13
N VAL A 423 -15.86 -2.97 18.80
CA VAL A 423 -15.63 -3.69 17.55
C VAL A 423 -15.41 -5.17 17.83
N LYS A 424 -14.29 -5.54 18.46
CA LYS A 424 -13.99 -6.96 18.75
C LYS A 424 -12.92 -7.10 19.82
N ALA A 425 -13.18 -7.91 20.84
CA ALA A 425 -12.27 -8.11 21.97
C ALA A 425 -10.99 -8.88 21.62
N ASP A 426 -11.04 -9.84 20.67
CA ASP A 426 -9.88 -10.64 20.24
C ASP A 426 -9.45 -10.28 18.81
N LEU A 427 -8.65 -9.23 18.70
CA LEU A 427 -7.98 -8.85 17.45
C LEU A 427 -6.64 -8.12 17.72
N LEU A 428 -5.77 -8.11 16.72
CA LEU A 428 -4.56 -7.26 16.74
C LEU A 428 -4.94 -5.82 16.34
N LEU A 429 -4.80 -4.86 17.25
CA LEU A 429 -4.87 -3.44 16.90
C LEU A 429 -3.45 -2.92 16.65
N ALA A 430 -3.09 -2.80 15.37
CA ALA A 430 -1.80 -2.33 14.92
C ALA A 430 -1.83 -0.82 14.68
N SER A 431 -1.45 -0.01 15.67
CA SER A 431 -1.14 1.40 15.43
C SER A 431 0.21 1.51 14.73
N VAL A 432 0.26 2.21 13.59
CA VAL A 432 1.41 2.21 12.69
C VAL A 432 1.92 3.64 12.47
N SER A 433 3.22 3.83 12.65
CA SER A 433 3.93 5.04 12.26
C SER A 433 4.91 4.72 11.14
N GLY A 434 4.78 5.39 10.02
CA GLY A 434 5.58 5.20 8.83
C GLY A 434 5.77 6.51 8.07
N GLY A 435 6.29 6.42 6.85
CA GLY A 435 6.51 7.62 6.06
C GLY A 435 6.61 7.36 4.56
N THR A 436 6.27 8.40 3.80
CA THR A 436 6.39 8.41 2.35
C THR A 436 7.82 8.17 1.89
N ASP A 437 8.80 8.63 2.68
CA ASP A 437 10.25 8.50 2.37
C ASP A 437 10.76 7.07 2.40
N VAL A 438 10.09 6.17 3.14
CA VAL A 438 10.55 4.79 3.36
C VAL A 438 9.62 3.73 2.75
N LEU A 439 8.44 4.12 2.28
CA LEU A 439 7.42 3.22 1.70
C LEU A 439 7.04 2.06 2.64
N THR A 440 7.17 2.25 3.95
CA THR A 440 6.96 1.25 4.99
C THR A 440 6.68 1.92 6.35
N ALA A 441 6.66 1.13 7.42
CA ALA A 441 6.55 1.59 8.79
C ALA A 441 7.89 1.48 9.55
N PHE A 442 8.14 2.44 10.45
CA PHE A 442 9.25 2.35 11.44
C PHE A 442 8.78 1.68 12.73
N LEU A 443 7.54 1.96 13.14
CA LEU A 443 6.87 1.42 14.31
C LEU A 443 5.54 0.83 13.85
N GLY A 444 5.16 -0.31 14.37
CA GLY A 444 3.99 -1.00 13.86
C GLY A 444 3.45 -2.11 14.72
N GLY A 445 2.69 -2.99 14.11
CA GLY A 445 2.12 -4.16 14.75
C GLY A 445 3.16 -5.21 15.14
N GLY A 446 2.91 -5.87 16.24
CA GLY A 446 3.65 -7.03 16.71
C GLY A 446 2.66 -8.15 17.03
N PRO A 447 2.41 -9.10 16.12
CA PRO A 447 1.34 -10.09 16.29
C PRO A 447 1.57 -11.05 17.46
N THR A 448 2.78 -11.07 18.02
CA THR A 448 3.15 -11.86 19.21
C THR A 448 3.21 -11.03 20.50
N LEU A 449 2.99 -9.71 20.41
CA LEU A 449 3.12 -8.77 21.51
C LEU A 449 1.75 -8.28 22.02
N PRO A 450 1.66 -7.85 23.30
CA PRO A 450 0.45 -7.23 23.82
C PRO A 450 0.18 -5.88 23.16
N VAL A 451 -1.07 -5.45 23.18
CA VAL A 451 -1.50 -4.09 22.82
C VAL A 451 -1.73 -3.29 24.09
N VAL A 452 -1.03 -2.17 24.20
CA VAL A 452 -1.11 -1.23 25.32
C VAL A 452 -1.74 0.07 24.84
N ALA A 453 -2.69 0.60 25.58
CA ALA A 453 -3.44 1.80 25.23
C ALA A 453 -2.51 3.01 25.08
N GLY A 454 -2.58 3.69 23.94
CA GLY A 454 -1.78 4.89 23.64
C GLY A 454 -0.35 4.60 23.18
N GLU A 455 0.06 3.32 23.06
CA GLU A 455 1.41 2.95 22.66
C GLU A 455 1.46 2.31 21.26
N LEU A 456 2.59 2.51 20.57
CA LEU A 456 2.96 1.74 19.38
C LEU A 456 3.65 0.46 19.84
N GLN A 457 3.19 -0.71 19.39
CA GLN A 457 3.60 -2.01 19.95
C GLN A 457 5.11 -2.29 19.86
N CYS A 458 5.72 -1.98 18.72
CA CYS A 458 7.13 -2.29 18.53
C CYS A 458 7.79 -1.45 17.43
N ARG A 459 9.11 -1.40 17.49
CA ARG A 459 9.96 -0.98 16.38
C ARG A 459 9.93 -2.08 15.31
N CYS A 460 9.72 -1.70 14.04
CA CYS A 460 9.71 -2.67 12.96
C CYS A 460 11.11 -3.30 12.77
N LEU A 461 11.13 -4.56 12.36
CA LEU A 461 12.38 -5.27 12.04
C LEU A 461 13.15 -4.50 10.94
N GLY A 462 14.47 -4.43 11.07
CA GLY A 462 15.34 -3.71 10.13
C GLY A 462 15.31 -2.18 10.27
N CYS A 463 14.47 -1.63 11.15
CA CYS A 463 14.36 -0.20 11.38
C CYS A 463 14.94 0.20 12.74
N LYS A 464 16.10 0.85 12.75
CA LYS A 464 16.70 1.39 13.97
C LYS A 464 16.04 2.72 14.33
N VAL A 465 15.04 2.67 15.20
CA VAL A 465 14.30 3.82 15.71
C VAL A 465 14.61 4.04 17.17
N GLU A 466 14.96 5.25 17.54
CA GLU A 466 15.35 5.64 18.90
C GLU A 466 14.63 6.95 19.29
N SER A 467 14.24 7.06 20.55
CA SER A 467 13.88 8.34 21.15
C SER A 467 15.14 9.03 21.65
N PHE A 468 15.23 10.34 21.47
CA PHE A 468 16.38 11.12 21.91
C PHE A 468 15.96 12.18 22.92
N ASN A 469 16.80 12.39 23.94
CA ASN A 469 16.66 13.55 24.82
C ASN A 469 17.17 14.83 24.13
N GLU A 470 17.06 15.97 24.82
CA GLU A 470 17.52 17.27 24.33
C GLU A 470 19.02 17.31 24.00
N SER A 471 19.82 16.44 24.60
CA SER A 471 21.26 16.30 24.33
C SER A 471 21.57 15.37 23.16
N GLY A 472 20.55 14.82 22.49
CA GLY A 472 20.71 13.88 21.36
C GLY A 472 21.18 12.49 21.77
N LEU A 473 21.00 12.11 23.03
CA LEU A 473 21.30 10.77 23.52
C LEU A 473 20.02 9.90 23.50
N PRO A 474 20.12 8.62 23.06
CA PRO A 474 18.99 7.69 23.12
C PRO A 474 18.46 7.57 24.55
N VAL A 475 17.13 7.52 24.67
CA VAL A 475 16.40 7.24 25.91
C VAL A 475 15.48 6.06 25.72
N THR A 476 15.32 5.27 26.78
CA THR A 476 14.42 4.11 26.85
C THR A 476 13.08 4.51 27.45
#